data_6adabde7ea28ef367b30ed2af6e6d0ea
#
_entry.id   6adabde7ea28ef367b30ed2af6e6d0ea
#
_cell.length_a   1.000
_cell.length_b   1.000
_cell.length_c   1.000
_cell.angle_alpha   90.00
_cell.angle_beta   90.00
_cell.angle_gamma   90.00
#
_symmetry.space_group_name_H-M   'P 1'
#
loop_
_entity.id
_entity.type
_entity.pdbx_description
1 polymer ?
#
loop_
_entity_poly.entity_id
_entity_poly.type
_entity_poly.pdbx_seq_one_letter_code
_entity_poly.pdbx_strand_id
1 'polypeptide(L)'
;MVSRGGRPDLAGAALGRVLPPTLLIVGALDPQVLELNRAALGRLQTEASLEVVPGASHLFEEPGTLERVAELAVGWFTRWLAI
;
A
#
# COMPACT_ATOMS: atom_id res chain seq x y z
N MET A 1 -9.40 -0.15 -0.84
CA MET A 1 -8.44 0.40 -1.85
C MET A 1 -7.07 -0.24 -1.66
N VAL A 2 -6.41 -0.57 -2.73
CA VAL A 2 -5.04 -1.08 -2.67
C VAL A 2 -4.14 -0.17 -3.52
N SER A 3 -3.05 0.31 -2.92
CA SER A 3 -2.05 1.13 -3.60
C SER A 3 -0.71 0.38 -3.61
N ARG A 4 -0.11 0.26 -4.77
CA ARG A 4 1.20 -0.37 -4.94
C ARG A 4 2.20 0.69 -5.38
N GLY A 5 3.18 1.01 -4.51
CA GLY A 5 4.24 1.97 -4.81
C GLY A 5 3.75 3.37 -5.13
N GLY A 6 2.55 3.73 -4.66
CA GLY A 6 1.97 5.04 -4.95
C GLY A 6 2.57 6.17 -4.14
N ARG A 7 2.18 7.38 -4.47
CA ARG A 7 2.57 8.61 -3.80
C ARG A 7 1.36 9.24 -3.11
N PRO A 8 0.84 8.62 -2.02
CA PRO A 8 -0.35 9.13 -1.35
C PRO A 8 -0.13 10.51 -0.72
N ASP A 9 1.12 10.89 -0.48
CA ASP A 9 1.46 12.24 0.00
C ASP A 9 0.95 13.33 -0.94
N LEU A 10 0.81 13.05 -2.24
CA LEU A 10 0.32 14.01 -3.21
C LEU A 10 -1.19 14.31 -3.04
N ALA A 11 -1.92 13.47 -2.34
CA ALA A 11 -3.32 13.69 -2.05
C ALA A 11 -3.54 14.71 -0.93
N GLY A 12 -2.50 14.96 -0.10
CA GLY A 12 -2.58 15.97 0.95
C GLY A 12 -3.75 15.76 1.90
N ALA A 13 -4.52 16.82 2.14
CA ALA A 13 -5.66 16.76 3.06
C ALA A 13 -6.76 15.78 2.65
N ALA A 14 -6.79 15.36 1.39
CA ALA A 14 -7.80 14.40 0.93
C ALA A 14 -7.63 13.02 1.56
N LEU A 15 -6.44 12.68 2.11
CA LEU A 15 -6.22 11.41 2.79
C LEU A 15 -7.20 11.19 3.95
N GLY A 16 -7.55 12.25 4.68
CA GLY A 16 -8.51 12.16 5.78
C GLY A 16 -9.94 11.89 5.33
N ARG A 17 -10.21 11.94 4.02
CA ARG A 17 -11.53 11.69 3.45
C ARG A 17 -11.66 10.32 2.80
N VAL A 18 -10.58 9.52 2.81
CA VAL A 18 -10.63 8.17 2.27
C VAL A 18 -11.45 7.31 3.21
N LEU A 19 -12.58 6.80 2.74
CA LEU A 19 -13.51 5.99 3.52
C LEU A 19 -13.28 4.48 3.36
N PRO A 20 -12.98 3.94 2.18
CA PRO A 20 -12.76 2.50 2.03
C PRO A 20 -11.52 2.02 2.78
N PRO A 21 -11.54 0.80 3.33
CA PRO A 21 -10.32 0.19 3.87
C PRO A 21 -9.21 0.20 2.83
N THR A 22 -7.99 0.54 3.26
CA THR A 22 -6.87 0.81 2.35
C THR A 22 -5.64 -0.01 2.70
N LEU A 23 -5.07 -0.69 1.71
CA LEU A 23 -3.80 -1.37 1.81
C LEU A 23 -2.75 -0.62 0.98
N LEU A 24 -1.65 -0.24 1.62
CA LEU A 24 -0.49 0.37 0.97
C LEU A 24 0.60 -0.69 0.82
N ILE A 25 1.08 -0.92 -0.39
CA ILE A 25 2.13 -1.91 -0.67
C ILE A 25 3.34 -1.20 -1.25
N VAL A 26 4.50 -1.36 -0.62
CA VAL A 26 5.74 -0.69 -1.01
C VAL A 26 6.89 -1.69 -1.01
N GLY A 27 7.79 -1.58 -1.99
CA GLY A 27 9.03 -2.37 -2.02
C GLY A 27 10.01 -1.91 -0.96
N ALA A 28 10.66 -2.87 -0.30
CA ALA A 28 11.66 -2.58 0.74
C ALA A 28 12.87 -1.83 0.17
N LEU A 29 13.14 -1.96 -1.12
CA LEU A 29 14.27 -1.28 -1.79
C LEU A 29 13.88 0.11 -2.33
N ASP A 30 12.73 0.63 -1.93
CA ASP A 30 12.22 1.95 -2.34
C ASP A 30 12.03 2.83 -1.10
N PRO A 31 13.14 3.25 -0.45
CA PRO A 31 13.06 3.88 0.88
C PRO A 31 12.33 5.22 0.89
N GLN A 32 12.48 6.02 -0.15
CA GLN A 32 11.82 7.32 -0.21
C GLN A 32 10.30 7.17 -0.28
N VAL A 33 9.82 6.30 -1.16
CA VAL A 33 8.38 6.02 -1.30
C VAL A 33 7.84 5.34 -0.05
N LEU A 34 8.64 4.47 0.58
CA LEU A 34 8.26 3.81 1.83
C LEU A 34 7.99 4.84 2.94
N GLU A 35 8.87 5.83 3.10
CA GLU A 35 8.66 6.88 4.11
C GLU A 35 7.43 7.73 3.81
N LEU A 36 7.18 8.05 2.53
CA LEU A 36 6.00 8.80 2.14
C LEU A 36 4.71 8.01 2.42
N ASN A 37 4.74 6.69 2.22
CA ASN A 37 3.60 5.84 2.54
C ASN A 37 3.38 5.68 4.04
N ARG A 38 4.45 5.61 4.84
CA ARG A 38 4.33 5.59 6.30
C ARG A 38 3.68 6.87 6.83
N ALA A 39 4.08 8.02 6.30
CA ALA A 39 3.47 9.29 6.69
C ALA A 39 2.00 9.33 6.30
N ALA A 40 1.66 8.85 5.10
CA ALA A 40 0.28 8.79 4.65
C ALA A 40 -0.57 7.86 5.51
N LEU A 41 -0.01 6.73 5.95
CA LEU A 41 -0.72 5.78 6.82
C LEU A 41 -1.24 6.46 8.08
N GLY A 42 -0.41 7.33 8.70
CA GLY A 42 -0.81 8.05 9.89
C GLY A 42 -1.90 9.11 9.65
N ARG A 43 -2.16 9.47 8.39
CA ARG A 43 -3.17 10.47 8.01
C ARG A 43 -4.49 9.86 7.54
N LEU A 44 -4.50 8.55 7.27
CA LEU A 44 -5.72 7.85 6.87
C LEU A 44 -6.62 7.65 8.09
N GLN A 45 -7.91 7.92 7.92
CA GLN A 45 -8.90 7.79 8.98
C GLN A 45 -9.81 6.57 8.77
N THR A 46 -9.38 5.64 7.96
CA THR A 46 -10.06 4.37 7.73
C THR A 46 -9.16 3.23 8.19
N GLU A 47 -9.69 2.01 8.17
CA GLU A 47 -8.87 0.83 8.41
C GLU A 47 -7.78 0.76 7.34
N ALA A 48 -6.52 0.78 7.75
CA ALA A 48 -5.41 0.84 6.81
C ALA A 48 -4.23 0.01 7.30
N SER A 49 -3.49 -0.56 6.36
CA SER A 49 -2.26 -1.30 6.63
C SER A 49 -1.20 -0.94 5.60
N LEU A 50 0.06 -1.02 6.03
CA LEU A 50 1.21 -0.87 5.16
C LEU A 50 1.97 -2.21 5.12
N GLU A 51 2.11 -2.77 3.94
CA GLU A 51 2.88 -3.99 3.73
C GLU A 51 4.13 -3.68 2.92
N VAL A 52 5.29 -4.10 3.44
CA VAL A 52 6.57 -3.91 2.78
C VAL A 52 6.98 -5.23 2.15
N VAL A 53 7.22 -5.23 0.83
CA VAL A 53 7.63 -6.43 0.12
C VAL A 53 9.15 -6.53 0.12
N PRO A 54 9.76 -7.53 0.79
CA PRO A 54 11.21 -7.66 0.85
C PRO A 54 11.81 -7.87 -0.54
N GLY A 55 12.94 -7.23 -0.81
CA GLY A 55 13.65 -7.38 -2.08
C GLY A 55 13.02 -6.68 -3.27
N ALA A 56 11.91 -5.98 -3.10
CA ALA A 56 11.21 -5.32 -4.20
C ALA A 56 11.64 -3.87 -4.34
N SER A 57 11.90 -3.45 -5.58
CA SER A 57 12.08 -2.04 -5.96
C SER A 57 10.73 -1.42 -6.29
N HIS A 58 10.75 -0.15 -6.71
CA HIS A 58 9.52 0.60 -7.01
C HIS A 58 8.63 -0.07 -8.06
N LEU A 59 9.22 -0.68 -9.08
CA LEU A 59 8.46 -1.30 -10.18
C LEU A 59 8.18 -2.79 -9.94
N PHE A 60 8.65 -3.35 -8.83
CA PHE A 60 8.44 -4.77 -8.51
C PHE A 60 8.91 -5.70 -9.63
N GLU A 61 10.11 -5.43 -10.15
CA GLU A 61 10.70 -6.19 -11.26
C GLU A 61 11.39 -7.47 -10.82
N GLU A 62 11.73 -7.57 -9.53
CA GLU A 62 12.45 -8.74 -9.01
C GLU A 62 11.55 -9.97 -9.00
N PRO A 63 12.14 -11.19 -9.20
CA PRO A 63 11.35 -12.42 -9.20
C PRO A 63 10.52 -12.59 -7.94
N GLY A 64 9.25 -12.93 -8.10
CA GLY A 64 8.33 -13.21 -7.00
C GLY A 64 7.70 -11.99 -6.36
N THR A 65 8.16 -10.77 -6.65
CA THR A 65 7.65 -9.57 -5.99
C THR A 65 6.23 -9.21 -6.42
N LEU A 66 5.91 -9.33 -7.71
CA LEU A 66 4.55 -9.08 -8.20
C LEU A 66 3.56 -10.14 -7.71
N GLU A 67 3.99 -11.38 -7.63
CA GLU A 67 3.17 -12.45 -7.07
C GLU A 67 2.84 -12.16 -5.61
N ARG A 68 3.79 -11.64 -4.84
CA ARG A 68 3.54 -11.23 -3.45
C ARG A 68 2.55 -10.10 -3.37
N VAL A 69 2.64 -9.11 -4.26
CA VAL A 69 1.66 -8.03 -4.35
C VAL A 69 0.27 -8.59 -4.62
N ALA A 70 0.15 -9.52 -5.56
CA ALA A 70 -1.13 -10.14 -5.89
C ALA A 70 -1.71 -10.88 -4.68
N GLU A 71 -0.89 -11.64 -3.95
CA GLU A 71 -1.33 -12.34 -2.74
C GLU A 71 -1.85 -11.36 -1.69
N LEU A 72 -1.13 -10.28 -1.45
CA LEU A 72 -1.53 -9.26 -0.47
C LEU A 72 -2.84 -8.58 -0.89
N ALA A 73 -2.98 -8.24 -2.17
CA ALA A 73 -4.20 -7.61 -2.68
C ALA A 73 -5.41 -8.54 -2.59
N VAL A 74 -5.25 -9.80 -2.96
CA VAL A 74 -6.32 -10.79 -2.86
C VAL A 74 -6.74 -10.99 -1.41
N GLY A 75 -5.78 -11.10 -0.49
CA GLY A 75 -6.08 -11.24 0.93
C GLY A 75 -6.84 -10.04 1.48
N TRP A 76 -6.45 -8.83 1.08
CA TRP A 76 -7.14 -7.61 1.49
C TRP A 76 -8.56 -7.54 0.98
N PHE A 77 -8.77 -7.80 -0.32
CA PHE A 77 -10.10 -7.79 -0.91
C PHE A 77 -10.99 -8.89 -0.33
N THR A 78 -10.44 -10.07 -0.09
CA THR A 78 -11.19 -11.17 0.53
C THR A 78 -11.68 -10.77 1.92
N ARG A 79 -10.82 -10.11 2.71
CA ARG A 79 -11.17 -9.66 4.05
C ARG A 79 -12.30 -8.62 4.05
N TRP A 80 -12.26 -7.65 3.13
CA TRP A 80 -13.14 -6.48 3.16
C TRP A 80 -14.33 -6.55 2.21
N LEU A 81 -14.31 -7.48 1.24
CA LEU A 81 -15.42 -7.68 0.31
C LEU A 81 -16.18 -8.98 0.56
N ALA A 82 -15.68 -9.84 1.42
CA ALA A 82 -16.39 -11.06 1.80
C ALA A 82 -17.64 -10.69 2.61
N ILE A 83 -18.73 -11.28 2.25
CA ILE A 83 -20.02 -11.01 2.86
C ILE A 83 -20.51 -12.26 3.57
#